data_99b74dfac0adfd543a8523cd49467b3b
#
_entry.id   99b74dfac0adfd543a8523cd49467b3b
#
_cell.length_a   1.000
_cell.length_b   1.000
_cell.length_c   1.000
_cell.angle_alpha   90.00
_cell.angle_beta   90.00
_cell.angle_gamma   90.00
#
_symmetry.space_group_name_H-M   'P 1'
#
loop_
_entity.id
_entity.type
_entity.pdbx_description
1 polymer ?
#
loop_
_entity_poly.entity_id
_entity_poly.type
_entity_poly.pdbx_seq_one_letter_code
_entity_poly.pdbx_strand_id
1 'polypeptide(L)'
;MNLFGTDTLIIEQPWGPGRHLFGTRYQVRAYTGHDVPVAAATDRRGLGPVRKLLRTTGFSGRTTFDLVVSHHGQPLLLIRKGPGRPPVQVSRPDGTPVGALHRESHTHFALLDPSGGRICYFGDAAGFTRGAIAKRDGRRVRRDVLHLRPGTPEPVRTLAIAVGLAFDVVRGKGTAHTGGGGFDLPAA
;
A
#
# COMPACT_ATOMS: atom_id res chain seq x y z
N MET A 1 -13.30 -4.75 15.19
CA MET A 1 -14.11 -3.84 14.32
C MET A 1 -13.60 -4.00 12.90
N ASN A 2 -14.43 -4.41 11.94
CA ASN A 2 -13.98 -4.60 10.56
C ASN A 2 -13.82 -3.23 9.88
N LEU A 3 -12.58 -2.80 9.60
CA LEU A 3 -12.24 -1.44 9.18
C LEU A 3 -13.04 -0.96 7.96
N PHE A 4 -13.42 -1.88 7.06
CA PHE A 4 -14.18 -1.57 5.84
C PHE A 4 -15.37 -2.50 5.59
N GLY A 5 -15.77 -3.32 6.56
CA GLY A 5 -16.92 -4.22 6.46
C GLY A 5 -16.77 -5.34 5.42
N THR A 6 -15.58 -5.53 4.83
CA THR A 6 -15.33 -6.52 3.77
C THR A 6 -13.99 -7.23 3.95
N ASP A 7 -13.90 -8.47 3.50
CA ASP A 7 -12.64 -9.22 3.46
C ASP A 7 -11.93 -9.12 2.10
N THR A 8 -12.59 -8.52 1.09
CA THR A 8 -12.01 -8.34 -0.23
C THR A 8 -11.98 -6.86 -0.59
N LEU A 9 -10.79 -6.36 -0.92
CA LEU A 9 -10.57 -5.00 -1.39
C LEU A 9 -9.98 -5.02 -2.79
N ILE A 10 -10.60 -4.28 -3.71
CA ILE A 10 -10.06 -3.96 -5.02
C ILE A 10 -9.26 -2.68 -4.89
N ILE A 11 -7.96 -2.76 -5.16
CA ILE A 11 -7.03 -1.65 -5.00
C ILE A 11 -6.66 -1.13 -6.38
N GLU A 12 -7.02 0.10 -6.68
CA GLU A 12 -6.76 0.73 -7.97
C GLU A 12 -5.69 1.81 -7.86
N GLN A 13 -4.72 1.69 -8.74
CA GLN A 13 -3.68 2.68 -8.93
C GLN A 13 -3.75 3.19 -10.36
N PRO A 14 -3.81 4.52 -10.58
CA PRO A 14 -3.78 5.07 -11.93
C PRO A 14 -2.55 4.56 -12.70
N TRP A 15 -2.76 4.17 -13.95
CA TRP A 15 -1.76 3.56 -14.83
C TRP A 15 -1.63 4.33 -16.16
N GLY A 16 -0.38 4.53 -16.65
CA GLY A 16 -0.15 5.16 -17.95
C GLY A 16 1.30 5.57 -18.18
N PRO A 17 1.75 5.66 -19.45
CA PRO A 17 3.14 5.98 -19.81
C PRO A 17 3.58 7.37 -19.34
N GLY A 18 2.72 8.38 -19.34
CA GLY A 18 3.04 9.71 -18.83
C GLY A 18 3.24 9.78 -17.32
N ARG A 19 2.83 8.75 -16.58
CA ARG A 19 2.98 8.69 -15.13
C ARG A 19 4.39 8.39 -14.65
N HIS A 20 5.18 7.70 -15.45
CA HIS A 20 6.61 7.51 -15.16
C HIS A 20 7.38 8.82 -15.12
N LEU A 21 6.93 9.81 -15.93
CA LEU A 21 7.57 11.13 -16.02
C LEU A 21 6.94 12.18 -15.08
N PHE A 22 5.64 12.08 -14.79
CA PHE A 22 4.90 13.11 -14.05
C PHE A 22 4.22 12.62 -12.77
N GLY A 23 4.04 11.31 -12.59
CA GLY A 23 3.34 10.70 -11.45
C GLY A 23 4.21 10.51 -10.22
N THR A 24 4.73 11.60 -9.67
CA THR A 24 5.63 11.57 -8.51
C THR A 24 4.90 11.36 -7.18
N ARG A 25 3.58 11.56 -7.14
CA ARG A 25 2.76 11.33 -5.95
C ARG A 25 2.18 9.92 -5.94
N TYR A 26 2.32 9.25 -4.81
CA TYR A 26 1.64 7.98 -4.58
C TYR A 26 0.15 8.24 -4.39
N GLN A 27 -0.68 7.54 -5.15
CA GLN A 27 -2.14 7.63 -5.07
C GLN A 27 -2.75 6.27 -5.39
N VAL A 28 -3.53 5.78 -4.46
CA VAL A 28 -4.25 4.49 -4.56
C VAL A 28 -5.66 4.69 -4.04
N ARG A 29 -6.64 4.03 -4.64
CA ARG A 29 -8.02 3.98 -4.16
C ARG A 29 -8.40 2.53 -3.90
N ALA A 30 -9.15 2.28 -2.85
CA ALA A 30 -9.69 0.97 -2.52
C ALA A 30 -11.20 0.96 -2.62
N TYR A 31 -11.71 -0.14 -3.14
CA TYR A 31 -13.13 -0.40 -3.34
C TYR A 31 -13.46 -1.76 -2.72
N THR A 32 -14.73 -1.95 -2.34
CA THR A 32 -15.24 -3.29 -2.01
C THR A 32 -15.31 -4.16 -3.27
N GLY A 33 -15.59 -5.45 -3.12
CA GLY A 33 -15.88 -6.34 -4.23
C GLY A 33 -17.09 -5.93 -5.09
N HIS A 34 -17.95 -5.04 -4.57
CA HIS A 34 -19.10 -4.45 -5.26
C HIS A 34 -18.84 -3.04 -5.81
N ASP A 35 -17.57 -2.68 -6.02
CA ASP A 35 -17.14 -1.38 -6.57
C ASP A 35 -17.50 -0.15 -5.71
N VAL A 36 -17.85 -0.32 -4.44
CA VAL A 36 -18.11 0.80 -3.51
C VAL A 36 -16.76 1.36 -3.02
N PRO A 37 -16.47 2.66 -3.18
CA PRO A 37 -15.23 3.26 -2.72
C PRO A 37 -15.20 3.27 -1.18
N VAL A 38 -14.13 2.73 -0.60
CA VAL A 38 -13.99 2.64 0.88
C VAL A 38 -12.76 3.39 1.41
N ALA A 39 -11.70 3.53 0.62
CA ALA A 39 -10.51 4.24 1.08
C ALA A 39 -9.71 4.85 -0.06
N ALA A 40 -8.92 5.85 0.29
CA ALA A 40 -7.88 6.40 -0.58
C ALA A 40 -6.58 6.56 0.21
N ALA A 41 -5.46 6.12 -0.37
CA ALA A 41 -4.12 6.37 0.17
C ALA A 41 -3.41 7.39 -0.72
N THR A 42 -3.01 8.51 -0.14
CA THR A 42 -2.35 9.60 -0.87
C THR A 42 -1.14 10.13 -0.12
N ASP A 43 -0.14 10.59 -0.87
CA ASP A 43 1.06 11.22 -0.29
C ASP A 43 0.70 12.60 0.27
N ARG A 44 0.94 12.78 1.57
CA ARG A 44 0.60 14.00 2.32
C ARG A 44 1.52 15.18 2.00
N ARG A 45 2.81 14.91 1.77
CA ARG A 45 3.81 15.96 1.63
C ARG A 45 3.98 16.39 0.17
N GLY A 46 4.08 17.71 -0.04
CA GLY A 46 4.60 18.25 -1.27
C GLY A 46 6.02 17.74 -1.56
N LEU A 47 6.26 17.37 -2.81
CA LEU A 47 7.58 16.87 -3.22
C LEU A 47 8.46 18.04 -3.62
N GLY A 48 9.57 18.22 -2.92
CA GLY A 48 10.65 19.10 -3.40
C GLY A 48 11.27 18.57 -4.71
N PRO A 49 11.97 19.41 -5.47
CA PRO A 49 12.46 19.06 -6.81
C PRO A 49 13.37 17.83 -6.82
N VAL A 50 14.26 17.69 -5.86
CA VAL A 50 15.17 16.53 -5.73
C VAL A 50 14.39 15.25 -5.50
N ARG A 51 13.36 15.26 -4.64
CA ARG A 51 12.53 14.09 -4.37
C ARG A 51 11.67 13.72 -5.57
N LYS A 52 11.19 14.70 -6.33
CA LYS A 52 10.50 14.45 -7.61
C LYS A 52 11.41 13.69 -8.55
N LEU A 53 12.64 14.18 -8.75
CA LEU A 53 13.62 13.53 -9.62
C LEU A 53 13.91 12.09 -9.17
N LEU A 54 14.19 11.86 -7.89
CA LEU A 54 14.45 10.52 -7.36
C LEU A 54 13.26 9.57 -7.54
N ARG A 55 12.01 10.07 -7.48
CA ARG A 55 10.81 9.24 -7.66
C ARG A 55 10.50 8.90 -9.11
N THR A 56 11.04 9.63 -10.09
CA THR A 56 10.94 9.28 -11.52
C THR A 56 11.97 8.24 -11.95
N THR A 57 12.96 7.97 -11.10
CA THR A 57 14.04 7.01 -11.35
C THR A 57 13.79 5.66 -10.67
N GLY A 58 14.64 4.66 -10.93
CA GLY A 58 14.64 3.38 -10.23
C GLY A 58 14.90 3.48 -8.71
N PHE A 59 15.29 4.65 -8.20
CA PHE A 59 15.49 4.93 -6.78
C PHE A 59 14.21 5.32 -6.03
N SER A 60 13.06 5.39 -6.70
CA SER A 60 11.77 5.78 -6.10
C SER A 60 11.48 5.04 -4.79
N GLY A 61 11.73 3.74 -4.75
CA GLY A 61 11.51 2.93 -3.56
C GLY A 61 12.44 3.23 -2.38
N ARG A 62 13.54 3.95 -2.59
CA ARG A 62 14.47 4.37 -1.51
C ARG A 62 14.14 5.75 -0.94
N THR A 63 13.18 6.46 -1.52
CA THR A 63 12.73 7.76 -1.02
C THR A 63 11.80 7.62 0.19
N THR A 64 11.60 8.72 0.90
CA THR A 64 10.62 8.80 1.99
C THR A 64 9.20 8.86 1.45
N PHE A 65 8.26 8.21 2.12
CA PHE A 65 6.83 8.32 1.87
C PHE A 65 6.10 8.69 3.16
N ASP A 66 5.08 9.54 3.04
CA ASP A 66 4.19 9.94 4.13
C ASP A 66 2.76 9.89 3.57
N LEU A 67 2.13 8.72 3.69
CA LEU A 67 0.82 8.45 3.12
C LEU A 67 -0.25 8.65 4.18
N VAL A 68 -1.34 9.29 3.79
CA VAL A 68 -2.59 9.33 4.56
C VAL A 68 -3.58 8.40 3.88
N VAL A 69 -4.09 7.45 4.64
CA VAL A 69 -5.25 6.65 4.26
C VAL A 69 -6.49 7.35 4.81
N SER A 70 -7.41 7.69 3.93
CA SER A 70 -8.68 8.33 4.28
C SER A 70 -9.86 7.42 3.96
N HIS A 71 -10.87 7.43 4.82
CA HIS A 71 -12.17 6.78 4.64
C HIS A 71 -13.26 7.86 4.69
N HIS A 72 -14.07 7.95 3.64
CA HIS A 72 -15.08 9.03 3.49
C HIS A 72 -14.51 10.45 3.74
N GLY A 73 -13.27 10.69 3.27
CA GLY A 73 -12.59 11.98 3.44
C GLY A 73 -11.94 12.22 4.80
N GLN A 74 -12.20 11.36 5.79
CA GLN A 74 -11.58 11.46 7.12
C GLN A 74 -10.29 10.63 7.19
N PRO A 75 -9.18 11.19 7.75
CA PRO A 75 -7.96 10.44 7.97
C PRO A 75 -8.21 9.24 8.88
N LEU A 76 -7.73 8.06 8.48
CA LEU A 76 -7.90 6.80 9.20
C LEU A 76 -6.57 6.21 9.67
N LEU A 77 -5.56 6.22 8.79
CA LEU A 77 -4.22 5.73 9.06
C LEU A 77 -3.17 6.64 8.44
N LEU A 78 -2.01 6.68 9.07
CA LEU A 78 -0.79 7.27 8.56
C LEU A 78 0.22 6.15 8.29
N ILE A 79 0.78 6.10 7.07
CA ILE A 79 1.78 5.12 6.67
C ILE A 79 3.05 5.88 6.32
N ARG A 80 4.10 5.71 7.12
CA ARG A 80 5.36 6.45 6.98
C ARG A 80 6.52 5.53 6.70
N LYS A 81 7.29 5.85 5.68
CA LYS A 81 8.52 5.18 5.32
C LYS A 81 9.67 6.20 5.29
N GLY A 82 10.71 5.91 6.07
CA GLY A 82 11.98 6.63 6.01
C GLY A 82 12.78 6.38 4.71
N PRO A 83 13.95 7.01 4.57
CA PRO A 83 14.84 6.76 3.44
C PRO A 83 15.45 5.35 3.54
N GLY A 84 15.83 4.77 2.40
CA GLY A 84 16.40 3.43 2.36
C GLY A 84 15.35 2.32 2.45
N ARG A 85 15.59 1.33 3.30
CA ARG A 85 14.73 0.13 3.49
C ARG A 85 14.29 -0.10 4.94
N PRO A 86 13.99 0.95 5.74
CA PRO A 86 13.51 0.74 7.08
C PRO A 86 12.10 0.13 7.06
N PRO A 87 11.64 -0.44 8.19
CA PRO A 87 10.25 -0.81 8.36
C PRO A 87 9.32 0.38 8.08
N VAL A 88 8.19 0.11 7.46
CA VAL A 88 7.16 1.10 7.16
C VAL A 88 6.23 1.19 8.35
N GLN A 89 6.24 2.34 9.03
CA GLN A 89 5.44 2.57 10.24
C GLN A 89 3.97 2.84 9.90
N VAL A 90 3.08 2.24 10.66
CA VAL A 90 1.62 2.47 10.58
C VAL A 90 1.14 3.02 11.91
N SER A 91 0.45 4.15 11.87
CA SER A 91 -0.15 4.79 13.04
C SER A 91 -1.55 5.31 12.75
N ARG A 92 -2.30 5.59 13.81
CA ARG A 92 -3.57 6.33 13.73
C ARG A 92 -3.29 7.82 13.49
N PRO A 93 -4.30 8.62 13.11
CA PRO A 93 -4.13 10.07 12.87
C PRO A 93 -3.68 10.82 14.11
N ASP A 94 -4.04 10.36 15.32
CA ASP A 94 -3.63 10.90 16.61
C ASP A 94 -2.17 10.58 16.99
N GLY A 95 -1.49 9.80 16.15
CA GLY A 95 -0.11 9.36 16.38
C GLY A 95 0.02 8.02 17.11
N THR A 96 -1.08 7.43 17.59
CA THR A 96 -1.04 6.11 18.26
C THR A 96 -0.48 5.06 17.29
N PRO A 97 0.62 4.37 17.64
CA PRO A 97 1.22 3.36 16.76
C PRO A 97 0.30 2.13 16.66
N VAL A 98 0.13 1.63 15.44
CA VAL A 98 -0.56 0.36 15.16
C VAL A 98 0.46 -0.76 15.01
N GLY A 99 1.61 -0.45 14.43
CA GLY A 99 2.69 -1.38 14.19
C GLY A 99 3.53 -0.99 12.99
N ALA A 100 4.26 -1.94 12.41
CA ALA A 100 5.10 -1.69 11.26
C ALA A 100 5.05 -2.85 10.25
N LEU A 101 5.45 -2.54 9.02
CA LEU A 101 5.53 -3.46 7.90
C LEU A 101 6.99 -3.58 7.50
N HIS A 102 7.55 -4.78 7.55
CA HIS A 102 8.95 -5.00 7.20
C HIS A 102 9.09 -6.01 6.08
N ARG A 103 9.82 -5.64 5.03
CA ARG A 103 10.16 -6.53 3.94
C ARG A 103 11.43 -7.29 4.28
N GLU A 104 11.33 -8.55 4.64
CA GLU A 104 12.47 -9.42 4.91
C GLU A 104 13.10 -9.98 3.62
N SER A 105 12.24 -10.33 2.63
CA SER A 105 12.70 -10.83 1.34
C SER A 105 11.82 -10.34 0.19
N HIS A 106 11.97 -10.90 -1.00
CA HIS A 106 11.13 -10.61 -2.16
C HIS A 106 9.68 -11.06 -1.95
N THR A 107 9.46 -12.10 -1.17
CA THR A 107 8.17 -12.76 -0.94
C THR A 107 7.66 -12.65 0.49
N HIS A 108 8.53 -12.35 1.46
CA HIS A 108 8.17 -12.31 2.88
C HIS A 108 8.07 -10.89 3.40
N PHE A 109 6.90 -10.54 3.87
CA PHE A 109 6.57 -9.27 4.51
C PHE A 109 6.09 -9.55 5.93
N ALA A 110 6.88 -9.15 6.93
CA ALA A 110 6.52 -9.29 8.33
C ALA A 110 5.60 -8.15 8.77
N LEU A 111 4.59 -8.49 9.55
CA LEU A 111 3.76 -7.55 10.29
C LEU A 111 4.32 -7.48 11.71
N LEU A 112 4.72 -6.28 12.12
CA LEU A 112 5.38 -6.04 13.41
C LEU A 112 4.43 -5.29 14.35
N ASP A 113 4.50 -5.59 15.62
CA ASP A 113 3.86 -4.82 16.67
C ASP A 113 4.56 -3.45 16.88
N PRO A 114 4.00 -2.54 17.73
CA PRO A 114 4.63 -1.25 18.00
C PRO A 114 6.02 -1.33 18.64
N SER A 115 6.37 -2.44 19.30
CA SER A 115 7.69 -2.66 19.88
C SER A 115 8.73 -3.19 18.87
N GLY A 116 8.27 -3.55 17.65
CA GLY A 116 9.10 -4.13 16.59
C GLY A 116 9.15 -5.65 16.62
N GLY A 117 8.40 -6.30 17.50
CA GLY A 117 8.24 -7.75 17.53
C GLY A 117 7.40 -8.24 16.35
N ARG A 118 7.79 -9.35 15.73
CA ARG A 118 7.01 -9.93 14.64
C ARG A 118 5.75 -10.62 15.17
N ILE A 119 4.59 -10.18 14.67
CA ILE A 119 3.29 -10.81 14.98
C ILE A 119 3.09 -12.03 14.08
N CYS A 120 3.16 -11.82 12.75
CA CYS A 120 2.99 -12.85 11.73
C CYS A 120 3.56 -12.37 10.38
N TYR A 121 3.47 -13.21 9.36
CA TYR A 121 3.69 -12.76 7.99
C TYR A 121 2.40 -12.26 7.34
N PHE A 122 2.55 -11.37 6.37
CA PHE A 122 1.42 -10.85 5.59
C PHE A 122 0.61 -11.98 4.92
N GLY A 123 1.29 -13.00 4.37
CA GLY A 123 0.66 -14.17 3.75
C GLY A 123 -0.22 -14.98 4.70
N ASP A 124 0.05 -14.91 6.02
CA ASP A 124 -0.78 -15.57 7.04
C ASP A 124 -2.10 -14.81 7.29
N ALA A 125 -2.12 -13.52 7.01
CA ALA A 125 -3.26 -12.63 7.25
C ALA A 125 -4.05 -12.33 5.98
N ALA A 126 -3.39 -12.31 4.82
CA ALA A 126 -4.01 -11.89 3.56
C ALA A 126 -3.27 -12.44 2.33
N GLY A 127 -4.01 -12.60 1.23
CA GLY A 127 -3.49 -12.78 -0.12
C GLY A 127 -3.51 -11.47 -0.90
N PHE A 128 -2.52 -11.23 -1.76
CA PHE A 128 -2.48 -10.06 -2.63
C PHE A 128 -2.19 -10.48 -4.06
N THR A 129 -3.20 -10.33 -4.93
CA THR A 129 -3.09 -10.68 -6.35
C THR A 129 -2.92 -9.41 -7.15
N ARG A 130 -1.85 -9.36 -7.95
CA ARG A 130 -1.66 -8.28 -8.93
C ARG A 130 -2.59 -8.49 -10.10
N GLY A 131 -3.44 -7.50 -10.32
CA GLY A 131 -4.44 -7.56 -11.35
C GLY A 131 -4.00 -6.96 -12.68
N ALA A 132 -4.89 -7.10 -13.68
CA ALA A 132 -4.72 -6.57 -15.01
C ALA A 132 -4.91 -5.04 -15.05
N ILE A 133 -4.48 -4.44 -16.16
CA ILE A 133 -4.81 -3.05 -16.46
C ILE A 133 -6.27 -2.99 -16.91
N ALA A 134 -7.05 -2.18 -16.23
CA ALA A 134 -8.46 -1.92 -16.51
C ALA A 134 -8.68 -0.45 -16.86
N LYS A 135 -9.91 -0.09 -17.20
CA LYS A 135 -10.34 1.30 -17.35
C LYS A 135 -11.35 1.63 -16.26
N ARG A 136 -11.18 2.79 -15.63
CA ARG A 136 -12.17 3.43 -14.74
C ARG A 136 -12.34 4.89 -15.17
N ASP A 137 -13.57 5.29 -15.47
CA ASP A 137 -13.90 6.64 -15.92
C ASP A 137 -13.03 7.10 -17.12
N GLY A 138 -12.83 6.20 -18.10
CA GLY A 138 -12.01 6.45 -19.29
C GLY A 138 -10.48 6.42 -19.07
N ARG A 139 -10.01 6.31 -17.82
CA ARG A 139 -8.59 6.30 -17.46
C ARG A 139 -8.09 4.88 -17.20
N ARG A 140 -6.86 4.59 -17.61
CA ARG A 140 -6.23 3.32 -17.29
C ARG A 140 -5.87 3.27 -15.82
N VAL A 141 -6.21 2.14 -15.16
CA VAL A 141 -5.86 1.83 -13.78
C VAL A 141 -5.28 0.41 -13.71
N ARG A 142 -4.31 0.18 -12.84
CA ARG A 142 -3.93 -1.16 -12.42
C ARG A 142 -4.84 -1.55 -11.28
N ARG A 143 -5.48 -2.69 -11.40
CA ARG A 143 -6.42 -3.22 -10.42
C ARG A 143 -5.79 -4.41 -9.72
N ASP A 144 -5.42 -4.25 -8.47
CA ASP A 144 -4.89 -5.31 -7.61
C ASP A 144 -6.00 -5.76 -6.64
N VAL A 145 -5.94 -6.99 -6.13
CA VAL A 145 -6.94 -7.52 -5.21
C VAL A 145 -6.27 -7.96 -3.92
N LEU A 146 -6.77 -7.48 -2.80
CA LEU A 146 -6.40 -7.90 -1.45
C LEU A 146 -7.53 -8.76 -0.89
N HIS A 147 -7.22 -10.00 -0.54
CA HIS A 147 -8.11 -10.91 0.18
C HIS A 147 -7.62 -11.08 1.61
N LEU A 148 -8.36 -10.56 2.57
CA LEU A 148 -8.10 -10.77 3.99
C LEU A 148 -8.63 -12.13 4.40
N ARG A 149 -7.90 -12.86 5.24
CA ARG A 149 -8.42 -14.11 5.81
C ARG A 149 -9.55 -13.79 6.78
N PRO A 150 -10.69 -14.49 6.70
CA PRO A 150 -11.78 -14.33 7.65
C PRO A 150 -11.29 -14.54 9.08
N GLY A 151 -11.79 -13.70 10.01
CA GLY A 151 -11.40 -13.81 11.42
C GLY A 151 -10.02 -13.25 11.78
N THR A 152 -9.27 -12.67 10.82
CA THR A 152 -8.00 -12.00 11.13
C THR A 152 -8.22 -10.90 12.19
N PRO A 153 -7.55 -11.01 13.37
CA PRO A 153 -7.77 -10.09 14.48
C PRO A 153 -7.07 -8.74 14.25
N GLU A 154 -7.47 -7.72 14.99
CA GLU A 154 -6.70 -6.49 15.10
C GLU A 154 -5.48 -6.68 16.04
N PRO A 155 -4.34 -6.04 15.79
CA PRO A 155 -4.09 -5.05 14.73
C PRO A 155 -3.64 -5.65 13.38
N VAL A 156 -3.54 -6.99 13.29
CA VAL A 156 -3.05 -7.70 12.09
C VAL A 156 -3.86 -7.32 10.85
N ARG A 157 -5.19 -7.27 10.99
CA ARG A 157 -6.09 -6.88 9.91
C ARG A 157 -5.79 -5.48 9.37
N THR A 158 -5.66 -4.51 10.27
CA THR A 158 -5.30 -3.13 9.91
C THR A 158 -3.94 -3.06 9.22
N LEU A 159 -2.93 -3.79 9.71
CA LEU A 159 -1.61 -3.86 9.10
C LEU A 159 -1.65 -4.50 7.71
N ALA A 160 -2.41 -5.58 7.53
CA ALA A 160 -2.57 -6.24 6.23
C ALA A 160 -3.23 -5.30 5.20
N ILE A 161 -4.24 -4.52 5.60
CA ILE A 161 -4.85 -3.49 4.75
C ILE A 161 -3.83 -2.40 4.40
N ALA A 162 -3.02 -1.95 5.36
CA ALA A 162 -1.97 -0.97 5.12
C ALA A 162 -0.90 -1.48 4.13
N VAL A 163 -0.52 -2.78 4.20
CA VAL A 163 0.34 -3.43 3.18
C VAL A 163 -0.29 -3.30 1.80
N GLY A 164 -1.56 -3.70 1.65
CA GLY A 164 -2.26 -3.64 0.37
C GLY A 164 -2.28 -2.23 -0.22
N LEU A 165 -2.65 -1.23 0.59
CA LEU A 165 -2.73 0.18 0.16
C LEU A 165 -1.36 0.81 -0.12
N ALA A 166 -0.30 0.36 0.52
CA ALA A 166 1.07 0.86 0.33
C ALA A 166 2.00 -0.17 -0.33
N PHE A 167 1.46 -1.16 -1.04
CA PHE A 167 2.20 -2.35 -1.48
C PHE A 167 3.49 -2.04 -2.23
N ASP A 168 3.45 -1.13 -3.21
CA ASP A 168 4.65 -0.75 -3.97
C ASP A 168 5.68 0.02 -3.12
N VAL A 169 5.23 0.74 -2.09
CA VAL A 169 6.11 1.42 -1.12
C VAL A 169 6.80 0.40 -0.22
N VAL A 170 6.05 -0.56 0.32
CA VAL A 170 6.56 -1.64 1.18
C VAL A 170 7.55 -2.52 0.41
N ARG A 171 7.24 -2.84 -0.85
CA ARG A 171 8.15 -3.58 -1.75
C ARG A 171 9.41 -2.82 -2.12
N GLY A 172 9.51 -1.55 -1.79
CA GLY A 172 10.65 -0.72 -2.15
C GLY A 172 10.67 -0.31 -3.62
N LYS A 173 9.54 -0.34 -4.32
CA LYS A 173 9.37 0.17 -5.69
C LYS A 173 8.83 1.60 -5.71
N GLY A 174 8.12 2.00 -4.67
CA GLY A 174 7.56 3.35 -4.54
C GLY A 174 6.58 3.66 -5.66
N THR A 175 6.84 4.72 -6.43
CA THR A 175 6.02 5.10 -7.60
C THR A 175 6.53 4.52 -8.92
N ALA A 176 7.66 3.80 -8.92
CA ALA A 176 8.22 3.20 -10.12
C ALA A 176 7.37 1.99 -10.56
N HIS A 177 6.72 2.11 -11.69
CA HIS A 177 6.01 1.00 -12.32
C HIS A 177 6.99 0.20 -13.17
N THR A 178 7.48 -0.93 -12.66
CA THR A 178 8.15 -1.89 -13.54
C THR A 178 7.09 -2.61 -14.36
N GLY A 179 7.15 -2.43 -15.67
CA GLY A 179 6.36 -3.21 -16.59
C GLY A 179 6.62 -4.70 -16.40
N GLY A 180 5.57 -5.49 -16.52
CA GLY A 180 5.53 -6.90 -16.78
C GLY A 180 6.46 -7.80 -15.96
N GLY A 181 5.90 -8.57 -15.10
CA GLY A 181 6.51 -9.67 -14.40
C GLY A 181 5.61 -10.06 -13.26
N GLY A 182 4.71 -11.01 -13.51
CA GLY A 182 3.90 -11.59 -12.47
C GLY A 182 4.81 -12.15 -11.38
N PHE A 183 4.59 -11.72 -10.17
CA PHE A 183 4.96 -12.45 -8.98
C PHE A 183 3.67 -12.61 -8.21
N ASP A 184 3.03 -13.74 -8.46
CA ASP A 184 2.05 -14.29 -7.53
C ASP A 184 2.80 -14.52 -6.22
N LEU A 185 2.33 -13.89 -5.16
CA LEU A 185 2.65 -14.38 -3.83
C LEU A 185 2.00 -15.78 -3.77
N PRO A 186 2.74 -16.82 -3.42
CA PRO A 186 2.14 -18.13 -3.33
C PRO A 186 0.94 -18.05 -2.40
N ALA A 187 -0.21 -18.48 -2.90
CA ALA A 187 -1.32 -18.85 -2.05
C ALA A 187 -0.79 -19.95 -1.13
N ALA A 188 -0.68 -19.68 0.16
CA ALA A 188 -0.39 -20.68 1.15
C ALA A 188 -1.59 -21.60 1.33
#